data_aef26880a17d083cec546485e95c396f
#
_entry.id   aef26880a17d083cec546485e95c396f
#
_cell.length_a   1.000
_cell.length_b   1.000
_cell.length_c   1.000
_cell.angle_alpha   90.00
_cell.angle_beta   90.00
_cell.angle_gamma   90.00
#
_symmetry.space_group_name_H-M   'P 1'
#
loop_
_entity.id
_entity.type
_entity.pdbx_description
1 polymer ?
#
loop_
_entity_poly.entity_id
_entity_poly.type
_entity_poly.pdbx_seq_one_letter_code
_entity_poly.pdbx_strand_id
1 'polypeptide(L)'
;MQTRCLPDRHDAGATVRRVRAIHAPVTGAVLAGLVAALALIAPPCASAGSAIGAPASLAIPAENWEVRTRLSDVIFATSREVAAQKPRVLTQETGAARVRFQVQQQDGAVYLVFSNPRGAGYPLDSAGTFIIKRSLADGSFVQVKVFVQDDPGTYLRIFPDGDRTVMDAWLFGEPFQSRVALPVAFDRVLTAPLSSIVEWSAAAVDWSLLLKPSPAPEDRRLQEIAGTLQARLRTLRDMDDGAMDGSGRMVYIATGAPAARGGFNCSGFAKWVVDGLYAPLAGHPMEIGPLKSRNAGRDNPWSTRFEEEMDPWFGLDWTRGLARTLAQEQAGTVPADARVDVRDADHLAYIRDVGYPVQSLQGLLYFLARRDPGKIYLGSVNAPSSAVSEGTPTLRQHHHVIVLLPYFDSDGAFQVVVMERNLRTSIPSLVRRYGSEYVHLVRIDPRGEFDPPPVPGAR
;
A
#
# COMPACT_ATOMS: atom_id res chain seq x y z
N MET A 1 -20.00 25.87 -10.62
CA MET A 1 -19.34 25.07 -9.57
C MET A 1 -17.91 24.87 -10.02
N GLN A 2 -17.00 25.72 -9.55
CA GLN A 2 -15.59 25.72 -9.96
C GLN A 2 -14.83 24.72 -9.10
N THR A 3 -14.37 23.62 -9.69
CA THR A 3 -13.47 22.67 -9.05
C THR A 3 -12.07 23.27 -9.06
N ARG A 4 -11.62 23.78 -7.92
CA ARG A 4 -10.25 24.26 -7.74
C ARG A 4 -9.30 23.07 -7.79
N CYS A 5 -8.39 23.07 -8.75
CA CYS A 5 -7.22 22.20 -8.75
C CYS A 5 -6.34 22.55 -7.54
N LEU A 6 -6.02 21.56 -6.73
CA LEU A 6 -5.10 21.70 -5.59
C LEU A 6 -3.69 22.02 -6.08
N PRO A 7 -2.99 22.98 -5.47
CA PRO A 7 -1.62 23.31 -5.84
C PRO A 7 -0.65 22.22 -5.40
N ASP A 8 0.32 21.91 -6.25
CA ASP A 8 1.50 21.10 -5.92
C ASP A 8 2.29 21.80 -4.80
N ARG A 9 2.11 21.35 -3.57
CA ARG A 9 2.99 21.72 -2.46
C ARG A 9 4.15 20.73 -2.41
N HIS A 10 5.24 21.03 -3.04
CA HIS A 10 6.58 20.52 -2.68
C HIS A 10 7.64 21.28 -3.49
N ASP A 11 7.96 22.47 -2.99
CA ASP A 11 9.28 23.06 -3.12
C ASP A 11 9.61 23.68 -1.74
N ALA A 12 10.12 22.85 -0.86
CA ALA A 12 10.82 23.32 0.33
C ALA A 12 12.25 22.76 0.28
N GLY A 13 13.19 23.63 -0.07
CA GLY A 13 14.60 23.34 -0.13
C GLY A 13 15.13 22.86 1.22
N ALA A 14 15.47 21.59 1.32
CA ALA A 14 16.23 21.03 2.42
C ALA A 14 17.72 21.22 2.15
N THR A 15 18.33 22.13 2.89
CA THR A 15 19.78 22.38 2.94
C THR A 15 20.46 21.15 3.55
N VAL A 16 21.08 20.33 2.72
CA VAL A 16 21.87 19.17 3.14
C VAL A 16 23.19 19.69 3.74
N ARG A 17 23.36 19.62 5.06
CA ARG A 17 24.65 19.75 5.73
C ARG A 17 25.53 18.56 5.38
N ARG A 18 26.60 18.80 4.63
CA ARG A 18 27.68 17.83 4.41
C ARG A 18 28.39 17.51 5.72
N VAL A 19 28.31 16.27 6.15
CA VAL A 19 29.20 15.72 7.19
C VAL A 19 30.49 15.28 6.51
N ARG A 20 31.62 15.89 6.87
CA ARG A 20 32.96 15.51 6.44
C ARG A 20 33.34 14.17 7.08
N ALA A 21 33.63 13.17 6.25
CA ALA A 21 34.29 11.95 6.68
C ALA A 21 35.78 12.22 6.92
N ILE A 22 36.27 11.88 8.10
CA ILE A 22 37.68 11.90 8.45
C ILE A 22 38.27 10.55 8.08
N HIS A 23 39.20 10.54 7.12
CA HIS A 23 40.02 9.39 6.79
C HIS A 23 41.24 9.35 7.72
N ALA A 24 41.46 8.20 8.36
CA ALA A 24 42.74 7.82 8.93
C ALA A 24 43.31 6.61 8.17
N PRO A 25 44.59 6.61 7.83
CA PRO A 25 45.22 5.49 7.13
C PRO A 25 45.73 4.44 8.10
N VAL A 26 45.53 3.15 7.80
CA VAL A 26 46.22 2.03 8.45
C VAL A 26 47.06 1.35 7.40
N THR A 27 48.35 1.40 7.63
CA THR A 27 49.43 0.73 6.90
C THR A 27 49.63 -0.72 7.37
N GLY A 28 49.76 -1.64 6.38
CA GLY A 28 50.77 -2.67 6.38
C GLY A 28 50.51 -3.98 7.13
N ALA A 29 50.49 -5.10 6.41
CA ALA A 29 51.51 -6.15 6.44
C ALA A 29 51.07 -7.36 5.57
N VAL A 30 51.95 -7.71 4.65
CA VAL A 30 51.88 -8.91 3.80
C VAL A 30 52.30 -10.11 4.61
N LEU A 31 51.51 -11.20 4.58
CA LEU A 31 52.02 -12.56 4.89
C LEU A 31 51.42 -13.54 3.88
N ALA A 32 52.30 -14.09 3.07
CA ALA A 32 52.02 -15.17 2.14
C ALA A 32 51.93 -16.51 2.92
N GLY A 33 50.84 -17.25 2.68
CA GLY A 33 50.66 -18.60 3.20
C GLY A 33 50.01 -19.49 2.15
N LEU A 34 50.81 -20.38 1.57
CA LEU A 34 50.43 -21.45 0.65
C LEU A 34 49.57 -22.46 1.41
N VAL A 35 48.36 -22.79 0.97
CA VAL A 35 47.62 -24.00 1.38
C VAL A 35 46.95 -24.64 0.16
N ALA A 36 47.22 -25.93 0.03
CA ALA A 36 46.87 -26.82 -1.05
C ALA A 36 45.35 -26.99 -1.25
N ALA A 37 44.95 -27.09 -2.51
CA ALA A 37 43.61 -27.44 -2.95
C ALA A 37 43.28 -28.92 -2.68
N LEU A 38 42.22 -29.18 -1.91
CA LEU A 38 41.48 -30.44 -1.95
C LEU A 38 40.14 -30.14 -2.62
N ALA A 39 39.96 -30.60 -3.84
CA ALA A 39 38.71 -30.54 -4.55
C ALA A 39 37.77 -31.62 -4.00
N LEU A 40 36.75 -31.21 -3.25
CA LEU A 40 35.55 -32.00 -2.96
C LEU A 40 34.52 -31.73 -4.01
N ILE A 41 34.28 -32.72 -4.87
CA ILE A 41 33.19 -32.73 -5.86
C ILE A 41 31.89 -32.92 -5.09
N ALA A 42 31.10 -31.84 -4.94
CA ALA A 42 29.72 -31.92 -4.53
C ALA A 42 28.82 -32.16 -5.76
N PRO A 43 27.78 -33.03 -5.67
CA PRO A 43 26.83 -33.22 -6.76
C PRO A 43 26.01 -31.97 -6.96
N PRO A 44 25.57 -31.67 -8.19
CA PRO A 44 24.70 -30.50 -8.42
C PRO A 44 23.33 -30.73 -7.78
N CYS A 45 22.97 -29.93 -6.79
CA CYS A 45 21.58 -29.76 -6.40
C CYS A 45 20.82 -29.19 -7.58
N ALA A 46 20.02 -30.04 -8.22
CA ALA A 46 19.00 -29.59 -9.14
C ALA A 46 17.98 -28.75 -8.36
N SER A 47 18.13 -27.44 -8.41
CA SER A 47 17.07 -26.53 -8.05
C SER A 47 15.92 -26.79 -9.04
N ALA A 48 14.82 -27.38 -8.52
CA ALA A 48 13.54 -27.42 -9.22
C ALA A 48 13.11 -25.96 -9.42
N GLY A 49 13.43 -25.41 -10.58
CA GLY A 49 12.88 -24.16 -11.05
C GLY A 49 11.36 -24.36 -11.16
N SER A 50 10.60 -23.75 -10.26
CA SER A 50 9.18 -23.56 -10.45
C SER A 50 9.00 -22.94 -11.83
N ALA A 51 8.32 -23.64 -12.72
CA ALA A 51 7.93 -23.09 -14.00
C ALA A 51 7.10 -21.84 -13.71
N ILE A 52 7.69 -20.67 -13.94
CA ILE A 52 6.99 -19.40 -13.96
C ILE A 52 6.00 -19.55 -15.10
N GLY A 53 4.70 -19.69 -14.75
CA GLY A 53 3.63 -19.70 -15.74
C GLY A 53 3.81 -18.49 -16.64
N ALA A 54 3.48 -18.65 -17.93
CA ALA A 54 3.56 -17.57 -18.91
C ALA A 54 2.93 -16.30 -18.30
N PRO A 55 3.60 -15.13 -18.38
CA PRO A 55 3.09 -13.91 -17.79
C PRO A 55 1.68 -13.67 -18.34
N ALA A 56 0.69 -13.59 -17.44
CA ALA A 56 -0.66 -13.17 -17.79
C ALA A 56 -0.51 -11.89 -18.62
N SER A 57 -1.18 -11.80 -19.77
CA SER A 57 -1.05 -10.66 -20.66
C SER A 57 -1.40 -9.41 -19.87
N LEU A 58 -0.42 -8.51 -19.67
CA LEU A 58 -0.61 -7.28 -18.92
C LEU A 58 -1.69 -6.45 -19.62
N ALA A 59 -2.75 -6.13 -18.91
CA ALA A 59 -3.83 -5.30 -19.43
C ALA A 59 -3.39 -3.83 -19.46
N ILE A 60 -2.72 -3.44 -20.55
CA ILE A 60 -2.39 -2.03 -20.81
C ILE A 60 -3.71 -1.26 -20.96
N PRO A 61 -3.90 -0.15 -20.22
CA PRO A 61 -5.14 0.62 -20.32
C PRO A 61 -5.36 1.14 -21.74
N ALA A 62 -6.61 1.21 -22.15
CA ALA A 62 -6.96 1.88 -23.38
C ALA A 62 -6.36 3.29 -23.39
N GLU A 63 -5.70 3.68 -24.47
CA GLU A 63 -4.94 4.94 -24.56
C GLU A 63 -5.33 5.77 -25.79
N ASN A 64 -4.61 6.85 -26.04
CA ASN A 64 -4.98 7.90 -26.98
C ASN A 64 -3.86 8.22 -28.01
N TRP A 65 -2.98 7.27 -28.29
CA TRP A 65 -1.78 7.51 -29.13
C TRP A 65 -2.10 7.90 -30.58
N GLU A 66 -3.17 7.35 -31.19
CA GLU A 66 -3.56 7.75 -32.55
C GLU A 66 -4.00 9.21 -32.62
N VAL A 67 -4.76 9.67 -31.62
CA VAL A 67 -5.15 11.09 -31.53
C VAL A 67 -3.92 11.97 -31.29
N ARG A 68 -2.96 11.54 -30.44
CA ARG A 68 -1.70 12.27 -30.22
C ARG A 68 -0.86 12.34 -31.48
N THR A 69 -0.73 11.25 -32.23
CA THR A 69 -0.03 11.21 -33.50
C THR A 69 -0.69 12.12 -34.54
N ARG A 70 -2.01 12.09 -34.65
CA ARG A 70 -2.78 12.95 -35.55
C ARG A 70 -2.68 14.44 -35.23
N LEU A 71 -2.44 14.76 -33.96
CA LEU A 71 -2.24 16.12 -33.45
C LEU A 71 -0.77 16.47 -33.24
N SER A 72 0.17 15.74 -33.85
CA SER A 72 1.61 16.02 -33.72
C SER A 72 1.95 17.46 -34.08
N ASP A 73 1.41 17.98 -35.16
CA ASP A 73 1.63 19.39 -35.56
C ASP A 73 1.22 20.39 -34.46
N VAL A 74 0.12 20.08 -33.73
CA VAL A 74 -0.33 20.89 -32.61
C VAL A 74 0.59 20.72 -31.40
N ILE A 75 1.06 19.49 -31.13
CA ILE A 75 1.98 19.23 -30.01
C ILE A 75 3.28 20.00 -30.19
N PHE A 76 3.80 20.08 -31.40
CA PHE A 76 5.05 20.75 -31.71
C PHE A 76 4.90 22.22 -32.13
N ALA A 77 3.68 22.76 -32.25
CA ALA A 77 3.42 24.14 -32.59
C ALA A 77 3.94 25.12 -31.52
N THR A 78 3.99 26.41 -31.83
CA THR A 78 4.37 27.43 -30.84
C THR A 78 3.44 27.49 -29.65
N SER A 79 3.93 27.90 -28.47
CA SER A 79 3.08 28.00 -27.24
C SER A 79 1.83 28.83 -27.46
N ARG A 80 1.89 29.87 -28.34
CA ARG A 80 0.75 30.71 -28.71
C ARG A 80 -0.30 29.93 -29.49
N GLU A 81 0.11 29.16 -30.50
CA GLU A 81 -0.79 28.33 -31.31
C GLU A 81 -1.42 27.21 -30.49
N VAL A 82 -0.63 26.56 -29.60
CA VAL A 82 -1.13 25.57 -28.64
C VAL A 82 -2.18 26.21 -27.74
N ALA A 83 -1.90 27.37 -27.17
CA ALA A 83 -2.80 28.06 -26.23
C ALA A 83 -4.13 28.48 -26.89
N ALA A 84 -4.16 28.68 -28.20
CA ALA A 84 -5.36 29.03 -28.96
C ALA A 84 -6.27 27.83 -29.30
N GLN A 85 -5.83 26.60 -29.01
CA GLN A 85 -6.61 25.39 -29.32
C GLN A 85 -7.89 25.30 -28.47
N LYS A 86 -9.01 24.96 -29.13
CA LYS A 86 -10.28 24.74 -28.44
C LYS A 86 -10.45 23.28 -28.03
N PRO A 87 -11.13 23.01 -26.90
CA PRO A 87 -11.47 21.66 -26.51
C PRO A 87 -12.33 20.95 -27.57
N ARG A 88 -12.03 19.69 -27.86
CA ARG A 88 -12.77 18.86 -28.79
C ARG A 88 -12.66 17.38 -28.42
N VAL A 89 -13.65 16.60 -28.81
CA VAL A 89 -13.63 15.14 -28.69
C VAL A 89 -13.30 14.54 -30.06
N LEU A 90 -12.32 13.67 -30.09
CA LEU A 90 -11.83 12.99 -31.28
C LEU A 90 -12.05 11.50 -31.16
N THR A 91 -12.30 10.82 -32.27
CA THR A 91 -12.43 9.36 -32.35
C THR A 91 -11.12 8.76 -32.83
N GLN A 92 -10.85 7.53 -32.44
CA GLN A 92 -9.76 6.71 -32.92
C GLN A 92 -10.21 5.24 -33.01
N GLU A 93 -9.44 4.40 -33.74
CA GLU A 93 -9.81 3.01 -34.01
C GLU A 93 -9.30 2.09 -32.90
N THR A 94 -8.09 2.35 -32.37
CA THR A 94 -7.47 1.54 -31.32
C THR A 94 -7.43 2.28 -30.00
N GLY A 95 -7.43 1.55 -28.88
CA GLY A 95 -7.39 2.13 -27.54
C GLY A 95 -8.75 2.72 -27.10
N ALA A 96 -8.74 3.93 -26.58
CA ALA A 96 -9.97 4.64 -26.16
C ALA A 96 -10.72 5.18 -27.38
N ALA A 97 -11.89 4.64 -27.72
CA ALA A 97 -12.66 5.01 -28.91
C ALA A 97 -12.92 6.52 -29.04
N ARG A 98 -12.99 7.23 -27.92
CA ARG A 98 -13.17 8.69 -27.86
C ARG A 98 -12.17 9.31 -26.91
N VAL A 99 -11.51 10.39 -27.35
CA VAL A 99 -10.49 11.12 -26.58
C VAL A 99 -10.88 12.58 -26.53
N ARG A 100 -10.91 13.18 -25.35
CA ARG A 100 -11.09 14.63 -25.20
C ARG A 100 -9.73 15.28 -25.20
N PHE A 101 -9.46 16.09 -26.25
CA PHE A 101 -8.32 16.99 -26.29
C PHE A 101 -8.72 18.35 -25.74
N GLN A 102 -7.92 18.91 -24.84
CA GLN A 102 -8.06 20.28 -24.33
C GLN A 102 -6.69 20.86 -23.95
N VAL A 103 -6.61 22.17 -23.92
CA VAL A 103 -5.43 22.91 -23.48
C VAL A 103 -5.77 23.73 -22.25
N GLN A 104 -4.89 23.73 -21.27
CA GLN A 104 -4.98 24.50 -20.03
C GLN A 104 -3.70 25.29 -19.84
N GLN A 105 -3.80 26.49 -19.25
CA GLN A 105 -2.65 27.30 -18.88
C GLN A 105 -2.67 27.53 -17.37
N GLN A 106 -1.57 27.24 -16.72
CA GLN A 106 -1.42 27.42 -15.28
C GLN A 106 0.07 27.55 -14.93
N ASP A 107 0.41 28.43 -13.99
CA ASP A 107 1.75 28.55 -13.38
C ASP A 107 2.90 28.63 -14.38
N GLY A 108 2.75 29.47 -15.41
CA GLY A 108 3.78 29.69 -16.44
C GLY A 108 3.96 28.51 -17.40
N ALA A 109 3.04 27.56 -17.41
CA ALA A 109 3.06 26.41 -18.30
C ALA A 109 1.76 26.27 -19.10
N VAL A 110 1.85 25.60 -20.25
CA VAL A 110 0.72 25.12 -21.04
C VAL A 110 0.67 23.60 -20.97
N TYR A 111 -0.52 23.07 -20.74
CA TYR A 111 -0.80 21.64 -20.64
C TYR A 111 -1.69 21.22 -21.81
N LEU A 112 -1.19 20.30 -22.63
CA LEU A 112 -1.99 19.61 -23.63
C LEU A 112 -2.51 18.32 -22.98
N VAL A 113 -3.80 18.22 -22.84
CA VAL A 113 -4.47 17.13 -22.10
C VAL A 113 -5.25 16.27 -23.08
N PHE A 114 -4.94 14.99 -23.10
CA PHE A 114 -5.61 13.94 -23.87
C PHE A 114 -6.30 13.00 -22.87
N SER A 115 -7.55 13.29 -22.51
CA SER A 115 -8.29 12.53 -21.50
C SER A 115 -9.09 11.40 -22.11
N ASN A 116 -9.00 10.24 -21.50
CA ASN A 116 -9.84 9.08 -21.80
C ASN A 116 -11.18 9.18 -21.06
N PRO A 117 -12.26 8.57 -21.58
CA PRO A 117 -13.55 8.56 -20.92
C PRO A 117 -13.52 7.67 -19.68
N ARG A 118 -14.25 8.11 -18.61
CA ARG A 118 -14.59 7.29 -17.46
C ARG A 118 -16.04 7.60 -17.08
N GLY A 119 -16.93 6.62 -17.27
CA GLY A 119 -18.37 6.84 -17.20
C GLY A 119 -18.84 7.85 -18.26
N ALA A 120 -19.59 8.84 -17.85
CA ALA A 120 -20.11 9.90 -18.74
C ALA A 120 -19.14 11.09 -18.94
N GLY A 121 -17.96 11.07 -18.29
CA GLY A 121 -17.03 12.19 -18.27
C GLY A 121 -15.64 11.88 -18.82
N TYR A 122 -14.76 12.89 -18.72
CA TYR A 122 -13.35 12.82 -19.11
C TYR A 122 -12.49 13.36 -17.96
N PRO A 123 -12.42 12.69 -16.82
CA PRO A 123 -11.58 13.11 -15.70
C PRO A 123 -10.09 13.05 -16.08
N LEU A 124 -9.30 13.91 -15.44
CA LEU A 124 -7.86 14.01 -15.74
C LEU A 124 -7.08 12.77 -15.29
N ASP A 125 -7.60 12.06 -14.30
CA ASP A 125 -7.02 10.86 -13.69
C ASP A 125 -7.57 9.54 -14.23
N SER A 126 -8.25 9.57 -15.39
CA SER A 126 -8.64 8.33 -16.07
C SER A 126 -7.43 7.58 -16.60
N ALA A 127 -7.45 6.26 -16.47
CA ALA A 127 -6.42 5.38 -17.03
C ALA A 127 -6.20 5.65 -18.53
N GLY A 128 -4.94 5.73 -18.94
CA GLY A 128 -4.54 6.08 -20.31
C GLY A 128 -4.56 7.59 -20.61
N THR A 129 -5.03 8.45 -19.71
CA THR A 129 -4.94 9.92 -19.89
C THR A 129 -3.47 10.36 -19.96
N PHE A 130 -3.16 11.20 -20.96
CA PHE A 130 -1.84 11.66 -21.27
C PHE A 130 -1.79 13.19 -21.21
N ILE A 131 -0.89 13.75 -20.43
CA ILE A 131 -0.76 15.21 -20.22
C ILE A 131 0.65 15.64 -20.55
N ILE A 132 0.80 16.51 -21.54
CA ILE A 132 2.08 17.11 -21.94
C ILE A 132 2.18 18.50 -21.32
N LYS A 133 3.22 18.76 -20.54
CA LYS A 133 3.51 20.07 -19.96
C LYS A 133 4.62 20.75 -20.76
N ARG A 134 4.39 22.00 -21.18
CA ARG A 134 5.39 22.85 -21.84
C ARG A 134 5.53 24.17 -21.09
N SER A 135 6.72 24.72 -21.09
CA SER A 135 7.02 26.05 -20.56
C SER A 135 6.41 27.13 -21.48
N LEU A 136 5.77 28.14 -20.91
CA LEU A 136 5.32 29.32 -21.65
C LEU A 136 6.48 30.28 -21.96
N ALA A 137 7.55 30.24 -21.18
CA ALA A 137 8.67 31.18 -21.33
C ALA A 137 9.47 30.93 -22.62
N ASP A 138 9.76 29.68 -22.94
CA ASP A 138 10.61 29.28 -24.07
C ASP A 138 9.99 28.19 -24.96
N GLY A 139 8.81 27.70 -24.62
CA GLY A 139 8.11 26.65 -25.37
C GLY A 139 8.69 25.25 -25.21
N SER A 140 9.69 25.05 -24.33
CA SER A 140 10.31 23.76 -24.11
C SER A 140 9.35 22.75 -23.49
N PHE A 141 9.56 21.46 -23.79
CA PHE A 141 8.83 20.38 -23.12
C PHE A 141 9.41 20.16 -21.73
N VAL A 142 8.55 20.18 -20.72
CA VAL A 142 8.94 20.01 -19.31
C VAL A 142 8.78 18.56 -18.87
N GLN A 143 7.62 17.98 -19.15
CA GLN A 143 7.30 16.59 -18.78
C GLN A 143 6.05 16.08 -19.48
N VAL A 144 5.91 14.77 -19.43
CA VAL A 144 4.67 14.03 -19.71
C VAL A 144 4.21 13.36 -18.42
N LYS A 145 2.90 13.39 -18.15
CA LYS A 145 2.25 12.59 -17.12
C LYS A 145 1.26 11.63 -17.77
N VAL A 146 1.35 10.33 -17.44
CA VAL A 146 0.45 9.29 -17.95
C VAL A 146 -0.19 8.55 -16.78
N PHE A 147 -1.51 8.54 -16.69
CA PHE A 147 -2.21 7.76 -15.69
C PHE A 147 -2.34 6.30 -16.15
N VAL A 148 -1.87 5.37 -15.34
CA VAL A 148 -1.90 3.93 -15.67
C VAL A 148 -3.07 3.21 -15.03
N GLN A 149 -3.72 3.83 -14.06
CA GLN A 149 -4.96 3.38 -13.40
C GLN A 149 -5.91 4.56 -13.20
N ASP A 150 -7.16 4.29 -12.81
CA ASP A 150 -8.16 5.30 -12.49
C ASP A 150 -7.95 5.87 -11.07
N ASP A 151 -6.74 6.32 -10.80
CA ASP A 151 -6.30 6.87 -9.51
C ASP A 151 -5.37 8.07 -9.71
N PRO A 152 -5.59 9.21 -9.03
CA PRO A 152 -4.80 10.42 -9.21
C PRO A 152 -3.35 10.31 -8.73
N GLY A 153 -3.05 9.34 -7.86
CA GLY A 153 -1.72 9.08 -7.32
C GLY A 153 -0.95 8.00 -8.09
N THR A 154 -1.57 7.33 -9.10
CA THR A 154 -0.94 6.23 -9.84
C THR A 154 -0.67 6.64 -11.29
N TYR A 155 0.57 7.05 -11.55
CA TYR A 155 0.96 7.61 -12.83
C TYR A 155 2.46 7.46 -13.12
N LEU A 156 2.80 7.66 -14.39
CA LEU A 156 4.17 7.86 -14.85
C LEU A 156 4.43 9.35 -15.03
N ARG A 157 5.62 9.81 -14.67
CA ARG A 157 6.15 11.12 -15.01
C ARG A 157 7.40 10.92 -15.85
N ILE A 158 7.38 11.36 -17.12
CA ILE A 158 8.49 11.22 -18.05
C ILE A 158 8.97 12.63 -18.40
N PHE A 159 10.27 12.86 -18.35
CA PHE A 159 10.84 14.19 -18.53
C PHE A 159 12.24 14.13 -19.13
N PRO A 160 12.68 15.19 -19.83
CA PRO A 160 14.05 15.31 -20.31
C PRO A 160 15.00 15.61 -19.13
N ASP A 161 16.16 14.97 -19.10
CA ASP A 161 17.24 15.18 -18.13
C ASP A 161 18.57 15.26 -18.89
N GLY A 162 18.95 16.46 -19.31
CA GLY A 162 20.02 16.68 -20.26
C GLY A 162 19.68 16.07 -21.62
N ASP A 163 20.52 15.17 -22.10
CA ASP A 163 20.37 14.42 -23.35
C ASP A 163 19.55 13.12 -23.20
N ARG A 164 19.10 12.82 -21.98
CA ARG A 164 18.39 11.60 -21.65
C ARG A 164 16.91 11.84 -21.45
N THR A 165 16.14 10.78 -21.68
CA THR A 165 14.74 10.71 -21.26
C THR A 165 14.66 9.85 -20.00
N VAL A 166 14.00 10.36 -18.96
CA VAL A 166 13.91 9.72 -17.66
C VAL A 166 12.45 9.56 -17.24
N MET A 167 12.12 8.47 -16.58
CA MET A 167 10.79 8.17 -16.10
C MET A 167 10.78 7.90 -14.59
N ASP A 168 9.84 8.49 -13.88
CA ASP A 168 9.44 8.10 -12.53
C ASP A 168 8.07 7.43 -12.60
N ALA A 169 7.86 6.40 -11.79
CA ALA A 169 6.56 5.76 -11.59
C ALA A 169 6.07 6.01 -10.17
N TRP A 170 4.81 6.35 -10.03
CA TRP A 170 4.14 6.65 -8.78
C TRP A 170 2.98 5.70 -8.57
N LEU A 171 2.79 5.23 -7.33
CA LEU A 171 1.75 4.30 -6.94
C LEU A 171 1.03 4.84 -5.70
N PHE A 172 -0.24 5.22 -5.85
CA PHE A 172 -1.07 5.83 -4.79
C PHE A 172 -0.41 7.02 -4.08
N GLY A 173 0.31 7.87 -4.84
CA GLY A 173 0.98 9.06 -4.32
C GLY A 173 2.39 8.83 -3.77
N GLU A 174 2.85 7.59 -3.71
CA GLU A 174 4.21 7.25 -3.28
C GLU A 174 5.12 6.96 -4.49
N PRO A 175 6.39 7.40 -4.46
CA PRO A 175 7.35 7.05 -5.51
C PRO A 175 7.63 5.55 -5.47
N PHE A 176 7.24 4.85 -6.55
CA PHE A 176 7.45 3.41 -6.68
C PHE A 176 8.79 3.09 -7.36
N GLN A 177 9.10 3.83 -8.44
CA GLN A 177 10.35 3.72 -9.17
C GLN A 177 10.79 5.10 -9.62
N SER A 178 12.07 5.42 -9.49
CA SER A 178 12.58 6.75 -9.82
C SER A 178 13.74 6.69 -10.80
N ARG A 179 13.78 7.67 -11.70
CA ARG A 179 14.87 7.94 -12.64
C ARG A 179 15.22 6.76 -13.56
N VAL A 180 14.20 6.03 -14.03
CA VAL A 180 14.37 4.98 -15.03
C VAL A 180 14.74 5.61 -16.36
N ALA A 181 15.91 5.30 -16.91
CA ALA A 181 16.35 5.79 -18.21
C ALA A 181 15.57 5.08 -19.33
N LEU A 182 15.00 5.86 -20.26
CA LEU A 182 14.37 5.35 -21.48
C LEU A 182 15.35 5.45 -22.66
N PRO A 183 15.43 4.43 -23.53
CA PRO A 183 16.41 4.39 -24.63
C PRO A 183 15.96 5.21 -25.86
N VAL A 184 15.21 6.29 -25.66
CA VAL A 184 14.65 7.12 -26.74
C VAL A 184 14.74 8.60 -26.42
N ALA A 185 14.78 9.45 -27.44
CA ALA A 185 14.66 10.90 -27.27
C ALA A 185 13.25 11.25 -26.75
N PHE A 186 13.16 12.32 -25.94
CA PHE A 186 11.92 12.73 -25.29
C PHE A 186 10.77 12.99 -26.28
N ASP A 187 11.07 13.58 -27.43
CA ASP A 187 10.07 13.87 -28.45
C ASP A 187 9.32 12.63 -28.95
N ARG A 188 9.98 11.48 -28.96
CA ARG A 188 9.34 10.21 -29.33
C ARG A 188 8.28 9.77 -28.35
N VAL A 189 8.42 10.13 -27.06
CA VAL A 189 7.45 9.79 -26.02
C VAL A 189 6.10 10.48 -26.26
N LEU A 190 6.11 11.67 -26.86
CA LEU A 190 4.93 12.52 -27.03
C LEU A 190 3.82 11.84 -27.86
N THR A 191 4.22 11.01 -28.83
CA THR A 191 3.28 10.31 -29.74
C THR A 191 3.36 8.79 -29.63
N ALA A 192 4.28 8.25 -28.83
CA ALA A 192 4.44 6.80 -28.67
C ALA A 192 3.25 6.16 -27.94
N PRO A 193 2.84 4.93 -28.30
CA PRO A 193 1.88 4.17 -27.53
C PRO A 193 2.45 3.78 -26.15
N LEU A 194 1.56 3.60 -25.16
CA LEU A 194 1.96 3.20 -23.81
C LEU A 194 2.66 1.83 -23.81
N SER A 195 2.30 0.94 -24.73
CA SER A 195 2.99 -0.34 -24.93
C SER A 195 4.47 -0.16 -25.21
N SER A 196 4.86 0.84 -26.00
CA SER A 196 6.28 1.16 -26.23
C SER A 196 6.99 1.66 -24.99
N ILE A 197 6.31 2.46 -24.15
CA ILE A 197 6.89 2.92 -22.86
C ILE A 197 7.10 1.72 -21.93
N VAL A 198 6.14 0.78 -21.89
CA VAL A 198 6.26 -0.49 -21.17
C VAL A 198 7.48 -1.28 -21.66
N GLU A 199 7.60 -1.46 -22.97
CA GLU A 199 8.72 -2.20 -23.60
C GLU A 199 10.07 -1.55 -23.27
N TRP A 200 10.19 -0.24 -23.43
CA TRP A 200 11.45 0.50 -23.18
C TRP A 200 11.92 0.44 -21.72
N SER A 201 11.02 0.21 -20.79
CA SER A 201 11.32 0.22 -19.34
C SER A 201 11.16 -1.14 -18.67
N ALA A 202 10.79 -2.20 -19.39
CA ALA A 202 10.47 -3.52 -18.83
C ALA A 202 11.61 -4.15 -18.02
N ALA A 203 12.87 -3.84 -18.37
CA ALA A 203 14.03 -4.35 -17.63
C ALA A 203 14.20 -3.72 -16.23
N ALA A 204 13.61 -2.54 -15.99
CA ALA A 204 13.79 -1.75 -14.77
C ALA A 204 12.49 -1.60 -13.96
N VAL A 205 11.33 -1.81 -14.57
CA VAL A 205 10.02 -1.59 -13.96
C VAL A 205 9.21 -2.88 -13.94
N ASP A 206 8.75 -3.27 -12.75
CA ASP A 206 7.76 -4.34 -12.61
C ASP A 206 6.35 -3.81 -12.96
N TRP A 207 6.03 -3.87 -14.24
CA TRP A 207 4.74 -3.41 -14.77
C TRP A 207 3.55 -4.20 -14.24
N SER A 208 3.78 -5.42 -13.72
CA SER A 208 2.72 -6.19 -13.09
C SER A 208 2.15 -5.47 -11.86
N LEU A 209 2.92 -4.63 -11.18
CA LEU A 209 2.48 -3.84 -10.05
C LEU A 209 1.80 -2.52 -10.44
N LEU A 210 2.04 -1.99 -11.62
CA LEU A 210 1.47 -0.72 -12.07
C LEU A 210 0.16 -0.90 -12.86
N LEU A 211 0.03 -2.00 -13.60
CA LEU A 211 -1.14 -2.27 -14.44
C LEU A 211 -2.21 -3.04 -13.66
N LYS A 212 -3.49 -2.85 -14.06
CA LYS A 212 -4.62 -3.57 -13.43
C LYS A 212 -4.42 -5.09 -13.53
N PRO A 213 -4.58 -5.83 -12.42
CA PRO A 213 -4.53 -7.29 -12.45
C PRO A 213 -5.83 -7.89 -12.97
N SER A 214 -5.76 -9.15 -13.40
CA SER A 214 -6.93 -10.01 -13.39
C SER A 214 -7.22 -10.43 -11.96
N PRO A 215 -8.49 -10.40 -11.50
CA PRO A 215 -8.85 -10.84 -10.15
C PRO A 215 -8.43 -12.29 -9.89
N ALA A 216 -7.87 -12.54 -8.73
CA ALA A 216 -7.49 -13.88 -8.28
C ALA A 216 -8.66 -14.59 -7.54
N PRO A 217 -8.69 -15.92 -7.47
CA PRO A 217 -9.69 -16.64 -6.65
C PRO A 217 -9.68 -16.19 -5.18
N GLU A 218 -8.52 -15.84 -4.65
CA GLU A 218 -8.29 -15.34 -3.30
C GLU A 218 -9.00 -14.00 -3.04
N ASP A 219 -9.10 -13.14 -4.06
CA ASP A 219 -9.83 -11.88 -3.96
C ASP A 219 -11.33 -12.12 -3.71
N ARG A 220 -11.92 -13.11 -4.37
CA ARG A 220 -13.32 -13.49 -4.15
C ARG A 220 -13.53 -13.97 -2.71
N ARG A 221 -12.59 -14.74 -2.18
CA ARG A 221 -12.65 -15.21 -0.79
C ARG A 221 -12.66 -14.03 0.19
N LEU A 222 -11.83 -13.02 -0.01
CA LEU A 222 -11.84 -11.82 0.83
C LEU A 222 -13.14 -11.03 0.71
N GLN A 223 -13.74 -10.96 -0.49
CA GLN A 223 -15.05 -10.34 -0.68
C GLN A 223 -16.16 -11.08 0.10
N GLU A 224 -16.17 -12.41 0.10
CA GLU A 224 -17.10 -13.23 0.87
C GLU A 224 -16.96 -12.99 2.38
N ILE A 225 -15.72 -13.00 2.89
CA ILE A 225 -15.41 -12.69 4.30
C ILE A 225 -15.87 -11.28 4.65
N ALA A 226 -15.55 -10.30 3.83
CA ALA A 226 -15.98 -8.92 4.04
C ALA A 226 -17.50 -8.78 4.05
N GLY A 227 -18.22 -9.48 3.17
CA GLY A 227 -19.66 -9.53 3.12
C GLY A 227 -20.28 -10.13 4.40
N THR A 228 -19.73 -11.26 4.87
CA THR A 228 -20.14 -11.91 6.11
C THR A 228 -19.96 -10.98 7.31
N LEU A 229 -18.79 -10.34 7.43
CA LEU A 229 -18.52 -9.37 8.50
C LEU A 229 -19.49 -8.19 8.45
N GLN A 230 -19.69 -7.59 7.28
CA GLN A 230 -20.58 -6.43 7.11
C GLN A 230 -22.03 -6.75 7.50
N ALA A 231 -22.53 -7.94 7.17
CA ALA A 231 -23.88 -8.37 7.55
C ALA A 231 -24.04 -8.43 9.08
N ARG A 232 -22.97 -8.82 9.79
CA ARG A 232 -22.99 -8.96 11.26
C ARG A 232 -22.68 -7.66 12.02
N LEU A 233 -22.01 -6.67 11.40
CA LEU A 233 -21.61 -5.42 12.11
C LEU A 233 -22.78 -4.74 12.82
N ARG A 234 -23.97 -4.71 12.21
CA ARG A 234 -25.16 -4.04 12.77
C ARG A 234 -25.70 -4.66 14.04
N THR A 235 -25.35 -5.92 14.30
CA THR A 235 -25.79 -6.65 15.50
C THR A 235 -24.79 -6.54 16.65
N LEU A 236 -23.56 -6.08 16.37
CA LEU A 236 -22.51 -5.94 17.36
C LEU A 236 -22.66 -4.65 18.15
N ARG A 237 -22.27 -4.67 19.41
CA ARG A 237 -22.24 -3.50 20.29
C ARG A 237 -20.82 -3.04 20.51
N ASP A 238 -20.66 -1.74 20.71
CA ASP A 238 -19.41 -1.13 21.15
C ASP A 238 -19.29 -1.23 22.66
N MET A 239 -18.07 -1.48 23.13
CA MET A 239 -17.71 -1.56 24.53
C MET A 239 -16.23 -1.14 24.70
N ASP A 240 -15.90 -0.40 25.77
CA ASP A 240 -14.57 0.15 25.94
C ASP A 240 -13.48 -0.90 26.20
N ASP A 241 -13.82 -2.02 26.84
CA ASP A 241 -12.89 -3.12 27.13
C ASP A 241 -13.61 -4.47 27.04
N GLY A 242 -13.99 -4.87 25.82
CA GLY A 242 -14.78 -6.10 25.62
C GLY A 242 -14.18 -7.04 24.59
N ALA A 243 -14.17 -8.34 24.92
CA ALA A 243 -13.86 -9.43 24.00
C ALA A 243 -14.63 -10.70 24.36
N MET A 244 -14.65 -11.67 23.45
CA MET A 244 -15.10 -13.03 23.71
C MET A 244 -13.91 -13.88 24.23
N ASP A 245 -14.10 -14.63 25.30
CA ASP A 245 -13.11 -15.58 25.82
C ASP A 245 -13.14 -16.94 25.07
N GLY A 246 -12.25 -17.86 25.40
CA GLY A 246 -12.17 -19.18 24.79
C GLY A 246 -13.42 -20.08 25.06
N SER A 247 -14.24 -19.73 26.03
CA SER A 247 -15.51 -20.42 26.29
C SER A 247 -16.73 -19.78 25.59
N GLY A 248 -16.50 -18.74 24.76
CA GLY A 248 -17.56 -18.02 24.04
C GLY A 248 -18.30 -16.97 24.90
N ARG A 249 -17.82 -16.66 26.12
CA ARG A 249 -18.42 -15.64 27.00
C ARG A 249 -17.82 -14.27 26.74
N MET A 250 -18.66 -13.24 26.91
CA MET A 250 -18.18 -11.86 26.85
C MET A 250 -17.51 -11.46 28.15
N VAL A 251 -16.29 -10.96 28.09
CA VAL A 251 -15.47 -10.58 29.24
C VAL A 251 -14.76 -9.25 29.01
N TYR A 252 -14.31 -8.63 30.11
CA TYR A 252 -13.35 -7.52 30.05
C TYR A 252 -11.95 -8.04 29.77
N ILE A 253 -11.27 -7.49 28.75
CA ILE A 253 -9.90 -7.94 28.37
C ILE A 253 -8.92 -7.75 29.52
N ALA A 254 -8.98 -6.61 30.21
CA ALA A 254 -8.06 -6.29 31.28
C ALA A 254 -8.10 -7.32 32.42
N THR A 255 -9.28 -7.69 32.88
CA THR A 255 -9.47 -8.49 34.08
C THR A 255 -9.86 -9.94 33.82
N GLY A 256 -10.40 -10.26 32.63
CA GLY A 256 -11.02 -11.55 32.35
C GLY A 256 -12.38 -11.75 33.04
N ALA A 257 -12.85 -10.75 33.76
CA ALA A 257 -14.15 -10.83 34.45
C ALA A 257 -15.31 -10.82 33.45
N PRO A 258 -16.43 -11.56 33.72
CA PRO A 258 -17.60 -11.55 32.86
C PRO A 258 -18.13 -10.12 32.66
N ALA A 259 -18.42 -9.77 31.40
CA ALA A 259 -19.03 -8.49 31.06
C ALA A 259 -20.55 -8.59 31.22
N ALA A 260 -21.13 -7.63 31.93
CA ALA A 260 -22.59 -7.62 32.16
C ALA A 260 -23.40 -7.40 30.86
N ARG A 261 -22.77 -6.79 29.85
CA ARG A 261 -23.32 -6.60 28.50
C ARG A 261 -22.29 -7.04 27.49
N GLY A 262 -22.69 -7.76 26.45
CA GLY A 262 -21.81 -8.15 25.36
C GLY A 262 -21.47 -6.97 24.48
N GLY A 263 -20.19 -6.86 24.06
CA GLY A 263 -19.70 -5.85 23.14
C GLY A 263 -18.19 -5.99 22.93
N PHE A 264 -17.66 -5.27 21.94
CA PHE A 264 -16.25 -5.30 21.57
C PHE A 264 -15.62 -3.91 21.64
N ASN A 265 -14.38 -3.87 22.11
CA ASN A 265 -13.47 -2.78 21.72
C ASN A 265 -12.76 -3.14 20.39
N CYS A 266 -11.83 -2.31 19.93
CA CYS A 266 -11.09 -2.57 18.70
C CYS A 266 -10.30 -3.90 18.74
N SER A 267 -9.68 -4.22 19.86
CA SER A 267 -8.90 -5.45 20.07
C SER A 267 -9.79 -6.69 20.12
N GLY A 268 -10.90 -6.62 20.87
CA GLY A 268 -11.88 -7.69 20.95
C GLY A 268 -12.58 -7.97 19.62
N PHE A 269 -12.86 -6.92 18.83
CA PHE A 269 -13.40 -7.07 17.49
C PHE A 269 -12.42 -7.76 16.55
N ALA A 270 -11.14 -7.34 16.55
CA ALA A 270 -10.12 -8.00 15.74
C ALA A 270 -9.97 -9.49 16.12
N LYS A 271 -10.01 -9.80 17.42
CA LYS A 271 -10.02 -11.19 17.89
C LYS A 271 -11.23 -11.96 17.35
N TRP A 272 -12.43 -11.41 17.46
CA TRP A 272 -13.65 -12.06 16.97
C TRP A 272 -13.60 -12.33 15.46
N VAL A 273 -12.99 -11.43 14.66
CA VAL A 273 -12.76 -11.66 13.23
C VAL A 273 -11.80 -12.84 13.04
N VAL A 274 -10.69 -12.90 13.79
CA VAL A 274 -9.71 -13.99 13.67
C VAL A 274 -10.28 -15.30 14.22
N ASP A 275 -11.10 -15.24 15.29
CA ASP A 275 -11.84 -16.40 15.80
C ASP A 275 -12.77 -17.02 14.75
N GLY A 276 -13.26 -16.21 13.78
CA GLY A 276 -14.02 -16.73 12.65
C GLY A 276 -13.25 -17.70 11.75
N LEU A 277 -11.93 -17.68 11.80
CA LEU A 277 -11.04 -18.64 11.13
C LEU A 277 -10.53 -19.72 12.11
N TYR A 278 -10.30 -19.32 13.35
CA TYR A 278 -9.72 -20.19 14.37
C TYR A 278 -10.75 -21.19 14.95
N ALA A 279 -11.95 -20.71 15.32
CA ALA A 279 -12.93 -21.55 15.98
C ALA A 279 -13.41 -22.74 15.14
N PRO A 280 -13.59 -22.66 13.81
CA PRO A 280 -13.87 -23.83 12.99
C PRO A 280 -12.77 -24.91 13.02
N LEU A 281 -11.51 -24.52 13.27
CA LEU A 281 -10.38 -25.45 13.35
C LEU A 281 -10.23 -26.05 14.75
N ALA A 282 -10.25 -25.18 15.78
CA ALA A 282 -9.97 -25.56 17.17
C ALA A 282 -11.20 -26.04 17.94
N GLY A 283 -12.42 -25.81 17.45
CA GLY A 283 -13.67 -26.09 18.11
C GLY A 283 -14.11 -25.07 19.17
N HIS A 284 -13.33 -24.04 19.42
CA HIS A 284 -13.59 -22.95 20.38
C HIS A 284 -12.89 -21.68 20.00
N PRO A 285 -13.32 -20.47 20.47
CA PRO A 285 -12.59 -19.23 20.29
C PRO A 285 -11.23 -19.24 21.00
N MET A 286 -10.32 -18.32 20.59
CA MET A 286 -9.01 -18.17 21.23
C MET A 286 -9.13 -17.73 22.69
N GLU A 287 -8.20 -18.20 23.52
CA GLU A 287 -8.04 -17.73 24.90
C GLU A 287 -7.41 -16.32 24.93
N ILE A 288 -7.88 -15.46 25.85
CA ILE A 288 -7.41 -14.08 25.98
C ILE A 288 -6.03 -14.00 26.64
N GLY A 289 -5.79 -14.82 27.66
CA GLY A 289 -4.57 -14.77 28.46
C GLY A 289 -3.29 -14.82 27.61
N PRO A 290 -3.11 -15.84 26.74
CA PRO A 290 -1.96 -15.94 25.84
C PRO A 290 -1.78 -14.75 24.88
N LEU A 291 -2.89 -14.12 24.45
CA LEU A 291 -2.83 -12.98 23.53
C LEU A 291 -2.25 -11.70 24.18
N LYS A 292 -2.30 -11.59 25.51
CA LYS A 292 -1.71 -10.47 26.26
C LYS A 292 -0.22 -10.69 26.56
N SER A 293 0.33 -11.86 26.22
CA SER A 293 1.73 -12.16 26.49
C SER A 293 2.66 -11.24 25.69
N ARG A 294 3.64 -10.68 26.37
CA ARG A 294 4.67 -9.85 25.73
C ARG A 294 5.46 -10.68 24.72
N ASN A 295 5.64 -10.14 23.53
CA ASN A 295 6.51 -10.78 22.53
C ASN A 295 7.98 -10.65 22.93
N ALA A 296 8.81 -11.65 22.61
CA ALA A 296 10.21 -11.65 22.94
C ALA A 296 10.96 -10.47 22.29
N GLY A 297 11.98 -9.95 22.97
CA GLY A 297 12.88 -8.92 22.46
C GLY A 297 12.51 -7.48 22.83
N ARG A 298 11.65 -7.29 23.83
CA ARG A 298 11.27 -5.98 24.35
C ARG A 298 11.99 -5.58 25.62
N ASP A 299 13.07 -6.18 25.96
CA ASP A 299 13.95 -5.67 27.01
C ASP A 299 14.51 -4.33 26.56
N ASN A 300 13.63 -3.32 26.57
CA ASN A 300 13.99 -1.96 26.25
C ASN A 300 14.56 -1.34 27.53
N PRO A 301 15.88 -1.12 27.61
CA PRO A 301 16.48 -0.46 28.78
C PRO A 301 16.02 1.00 28.93
N TRP A 302 15.24 1.49 27.98
CA TRP A 302 14.66 2.83 27.97
C TRP A 302 13.21 2.88 28.44
N SER A 303 12.56 1.72 28.74
CA SER A 303 11.21 1.74 29.29
C SER A 303 11.23 2.34 30.69
N THR A 304 10.37 3.33 30.91
CA THR A 304 10.12 3.87 32.23
C THR A 304 9.06 3.03 32.93
N ARG A 305 9.00 3.09 34.26
CA ARG A 305 7.92 2.45 35.03
C ARG A 305 6.53 2.87 34.56
N PHE A 306 6.39 4.11 34.13
CA PHE A 306 5.15 4.63 33.55
C PHE A 306 4.76 3.91 32.24
N GLU A 307 5.74 3.68 31.36
CA GLU A 307 5.51 2.93 30.11
C GLU A 307 5.13 1.48 30.38
N GLU A 308 5.75 0.85 31.39
CA GLU A 308 5.42 -0.51 31.79
C GLU A 308 3.99 -0.64 32.37
N GLU A 309 3.56 0.34 33.16
CA GLU A 309 2.20 0.39 33.73
C GLU A 309 1.12 0.64 32.66
N MET A 310 1.42 1.47 31.65
CA MET A 310 0.48 1.82 30.58
C MET A 310 0.45 0.84 29.42
N ASP A 311 1.37 -0.14 29.39
CA ASP A 311 1.57 -1.10 28.28
C ASP A 311 1.46 -0.48 26.88
N PRO A 312 2.44 0.33 26.46
CA PRO A 312 2.40 1.01 25.16
C PRO A 312 2.41 0.05 23.98
N TRP A 313 2.68 -1.21 24.22
CA TRP A 313 2.83 -2.27 23.22
C TRP A 313 1.60 -3.19 23.07
N PHE A 314 0.58 -3.00 23.89
CA PHE A 314 -0.58 -3.91 23.94
C PHE A 314 -1.16 -4.24 22.56
N GLY A 315 -1.44 -3.23 21.73
CA GLY A 315 -2.03 -3.47 20.40
C GLY A 315 -1.09 -4.24 19.46
N LEU A 316 0.23 -4.04 19.55
CA LEU A 316 1.23 -4.76 18.78
C LEU A 316 1.28 -6.24 19.20
N ASP A 317 1.35 -6.52 20.50
CA ASP A 317 1.37 -7.88 21.04
C ASP A 317 0.09 -8.62 20.72
N TRP A 318 -1.03 -7.94 20.90
CA TRP A 318 -2.35 -8.49 20.62
C TRP A 318 -2.48 -8.94 19.15
N THR A 319 -2.10 -8.06 18.20
CA THR A 319 -2.20 -8.42 16.79
C THR A 319 -1.23 -9.53 16.40
N ARG A 320 0.01 -9.52 16.91
CA ARG A 320 0.99 -10.61 16.74
C ARG A 320 0.49 -11.91 17.37
N GLY A 321 -0.06 -11.84 18.59
CA GLY A 321 -0.63 -12.97 19.30
C GLY A 321 -1.73 -13.66 18.50
N LEU A 322 -2.67 -12.88 17.96
CA LEU A 322 -3.75 -13.39 17.10
C LEU A 322 -3.21 -14.09 15.85
N ALA A 323 -2.29 -13.44 15.14
CA ALA A 323 -1.72 -13.98 13.90
C ALA A 323 -0.92 -15.28 14.16
N ARG A 324 -0.13 -15.32 15.23
CA ARG A 324 0.68 -16.50 15.61
C ARG A 324 -0.19 -17.65 16.07
N THR A 325 -1.20 -17.40 16.89
CA THR A 325 -2.09 -18.45 17.39
C THR A 325 -2.86 -19.11 16.24
N LEU A 326 -3.40 -18.32 15.30
CA LEU A 326 -4.05 -18.87 14.12
C LEU A 326 -3.07 -19.67 13.25
N ALA A 327 -1.89 -19.11 12.97
CA ALA A 327 -0.90 -19.78 12.13
C ALA A 327 -0.37 -21.08 12.78
N GLN A 328 -0.26 -21.12 14.11
CA GLN A 328 0.07 -22.33 14.86
C GLN A 328 -1.01 -23.40 14.69
N GLU A 329 -2.27 -23.03 14.82
CA GLU A 329 -3.40 -23.97 14.65
C GLU A 329 -3.43 -24.53 13.23
N GLN A 330 -3.21 -23.68 12.23
CA GLN A 330 -3.20 -24.08 10.82
C GLN A 330 -2.01 -24.94 10.41
N ALA A 331 -0.84 -24.79 11.03
CA ALA A 331 0.42 -25.42 10.63
C ALA A 331 1.02 -26.37 11.68
N GLY A 332 0.47 -26.43 12.89
CA GLY A 332 1.02 -27.22 14.01
C GLY A 332 2.34 -26.66 14.60
N THR A 333 2.82 -25.53 14.15
CA THR A 333 4.07 -24.90 14.62
C THR A 333 3.91 -23.42 14.89
N VAL A 334 4.50 -22.91 15.98
CA VAL A 334 4.48 -21.47 16.29
C VAL A 334 5.43 -20.72 15.35
N PRO A 335 4.94 -19.80 14.52
CA PRO A 335 5.82 -19.00 13.70
C PRO A 335 6.55 -17.94 14.53
N ALA A 336 7.76 -17.58 14.12
CA ALA A 336 8.45 -16.40 14.65
C ALA A 336 7.68 -15.11 14.28
N ASP A 337 7.81 -14.05 15.10
CA ASP A 337 7.17 -12.76 14.84
C ASP A 337 7.50 -12.20 13.45
N ALA A 338 8.74 -12.39 13.00
CA ALA A 338 9.18 -11.97 11.66
C ALA A 338 8.39 -12.63 10.50
N ARG A 339 7.69 -13.75 10.73
CA ARG A 339 6.87 -14.39 9.70
C ARG A 339 5.44 -13.85 9.63
N VAL A 340 4.94 -13.31 10.73
CA VAL A 340 3.61 -12.71 10.76
C VAL A 340 3.65 -11.21 10.48
N ASP A 341 4.73 -10.52 10.87
CA ASP A 341 4.91 -9.11 10.58
C ASP A 341 5.04 -8.85 9.09
N VAL A 342 4.43 -7.77 8.65
CA VAL A 342 4.63 -7.26 7.27
C VAL A 342 5.89 -6.39 7.25
N ARG A 343 6.93 -6.86 6.54
CA ARG A 343 8.24 -6.16 6.40
C ARG A 343 8.75 -6.17 4.97
N ASP A 344 7.98 -6.69 4.04
CA ASP A 344 8.36 -7.04 2.67
C ASP A 344 7.98 -5.97 1.62
N ALA A 345 7.73 -4.74 2.05
CA ALA A 345 7.51 -3.58 1.18
C ALA A 345 8.75 -2.66 1.18
N ASP A 346 9.84 -3.12 0.56
CA ASP A 346 11.17 -2.47 0.61
C ASP A 346 11.20 -1.05 0.05
N HIS A 347 10.22 -0.66 -0.77
CA HIS A 347 10.09 0.69 -1.32
C HIS A 347 9.45 1.70 -0.36
N LEU A 348 8.94 1.23 0.80
CA LEU A 348 8.34 2.07 1.84
C LEU A 348 9.20 2.06 3.11
N ALA A 349 9.25 3.20 3.79
CA ALA A 349 9.96 3.31 5.05
C ALA A 349 9.26 2.50 6.15
N TYR A 350 9.93 1.48 6.67
CA TYR A 350 9.49 0.68 7.80
C TYR A 350 10.35 0.96 9.03
N ILE A 351 9.70 1.19 10.16
CA ILE A 351 10.37 1.32 11.45
C ILE A 351 10.03 0.08 12.29
N ARG A 352 11.06 -0.63 12.74
CA ARG A 352 10.89 -1.87 13.51
C ARG A 352 10.01 -1.62 14.74
N ASP A 353 9.02 -2.49 14.96
CA ASP A 353 8.04 -2.46 16.05
C ASP A 353 7.19 -1.16 16.13
N VAL A 354 7.28 -0.28 15.14
CA VAL A 354 6.44 0.91 14.96
C VAL A 354 5.55 0.75 13.74
N GLY A 355 6.12 0.32 12.61
CA GLY A 355 5.40 0.05 11.37
C GLY A 355 5.69 1.04 10.25
N TYR A 356 4.71 1.21 9.36
CA TYR A 356 4.73 2.10 8.19
C TYR A 356 3.96 3.39 8.48
N PRO A 357 4.26 4.50 7.79
CA PRO A 357 3.44 5.71 7.86
C PRO A 357 1.99 5.40 7.44
N VAL A 358 1.00 5.90 8.19
CA VAL A 358 -0.43 5.67 7.88
C VAL A 358 -0.80 6.27 6.53
N GLN A 359 -0.18 7.37 6.12
CA GLN A 359 -0.41 7.99 4.81
C GLN A 359 -0.06 7.06 3.65
N SER A 360 0.91 6.15 3.81
CA SER A 360 1.33 5.18 2.78
C SER A 360 0.48 3.90 2.77
N LEU A 361 -0.52 3.78 3.65
CA LEU A 361 -1.26 2.53 3.88
C LEU A 361 -1.99 2.02 2.62
N GLN A 362 -2.52 2.90 1.78
CA GLN A 362 -3.20 2.48 0.55
C GLN A 362 -2.23 1.83 -0.43
N GLY A 363 -1.11 2.47 -0.69
CA GLY A 363 -0.05 1.93 -1.57
C GLY A 363 0.56 0.65 -1.02
N LEU A 364 0.78 0.60 0.29
CA LEU A 364 1.26 -0.61 0.98
C LEU A 364 0.31 -1.80 0.79
N LEU A 365 -0.99 -1.62 1.07
CA LEU A 365 -1.98 -2.69 0.94
C LEU A 365 -2.19 -3.13 -0.51
N TYR A 366 -2.10 -2.20 -1.46
CA TYR A 366 -2.11 -2.53 -2.88
C TYR A 366 -0.91 -3.42 -3.24
N PHE A 367 0.30 -3.01 -2.85
CA PHE A 367 1.51 -3.79 -3.09
C PHE A 367 1.41 -5.20 -2.49
N LEU A 368 0.93 -5.31 -1.25
CA LEU A 368 0.76 -6.59 -0.57
C LEU A 368 -0.28 -7.47 -1.26
N ALA A 369 -1.42 -6.91 -1.67
CA ALA A 369 -2.46 -7.65 -2.41
C ALA A 369 -1.96 -8.14 -3.78
N ARG A 370 -1.00 -7.45 -4.39
CA ARG A 370 -0.36 -7.87 -5.65
C ARG A 370 0.67 -8.98 -5.45
N ARG A 371 1.44 -8.92 -4.37
CA ARG A 371 2.54 -9.85 -4.09
C ARG A 371 2.08 -11.14 -3.41
N ASP A 372 1.12 -11.03 -2.50
CA ASP A 372 0.61 -12.14 -1.69
C ASP A 372 -0.92 -11.97 -1.54
N PRO A 373 -1.69 -12.26 -2.60
CA PRO A 373 -3.14 -12.03 -2.64
C PRO A 373 -3.88 -12.86 -1.58
N GLY A 374 -5.07 -12.40 -1.21
CA GLY A 374 -5.97 -13.14 -0.33
C GLY A 374 -5.60 -13.07 1.15
N LYS A 375 -4.78 -12.14 1.61
CA LYS A 375 -4.46 -11.98 3.03
C LYS A 375 -5.32 -10.91 3.69
N ILE A 376 -5.72 -11.18 4.93
CA ILE A 376 -6.26 -10.19 5.86
C ILE A 376 -5.08 -9.58 6.64
N TYR A 377 -5.16 -8.30 6.94
CA TYR A 377 -4.16 -7.64 7.77
C TYR A 377 -4.81 -7.08 9.03
N LEU A 378 -4.16 -7.28 10.18
CA LEU A 378 -4.47 -6.54 11.39
C LEU A 378 -3.47 -5.40 11.52
N GLY A 379 -3.98 -4.19 11.62
CA GLY A 379 -3.17 -2.99 11.84
C GLY A 379 -3.19 -2.57 13.29
N SER A 380 -2.03 -2.30 13.85
CA SER A 380 -1.87 -1.71 15.19
C SER A 380 -1.37 -0.28 15.03
N VAL A 381 -2.24 0.70 15.27
CA VAL A 381 -1.92 2.13 15.11
C VAL A 381 -1.08 2.60 16.29
N ASN A 382 0.13 3.10 15.97
CA ASN A 382 1.08 3.66 16.93
C ASN A 382 1.06 5.18 16.87
N ALA A 383 0.45 5.80 17.86
CA ALA A 383 0.29 7.24 17.93
C ALA A 383 0.48 7.77 19.38
N PRO A 384 0.72 9.08 19.56
CA PRO A 384 0.78 9.65 20.89
C PRO A 384 -0.51 9.42 21.68
N SER A 385 -0.39 9.01 22.93
CA SER A 385 -1.53 8.88 23.82
C SER A 385 -2.08 10.26 24.20
N SER A 386 -3.40 10.41 24.13
CA SER A 386 -4.08 11.63 24.58
C SER A 386 -4.24 11.73 26.11
N ALA A 387 -3.93 10.65 26.83
CA ALA A 387 -4.12 10.55 28.29
C ALA A 387 -2.90 11.07 29.06
N VAL A 388 -2.48 12.31 28.81
CA VAL A 388 -1.33 12.86 29.48
C VAL A 388 -1.79 14.02 30.38
N SER A 389 -1.51 13.92 31.67
CA SER A 389 -1.62 15.08 32.58
C SER A 389 -0.50 16.08 32.26
N GLU A 390 -0.77 17.37 32.52
CA GLU A 390 0.18 18.44 32.28
C GLU A 390 1.54 18.13 32.95
N GLY A 391 2.64 18.18 32.17
CA GLY A 391 4.00 17.92 32.69
C GLY A 391 4.52 16.49 32.54
N THR A 392 3.72 15.54 32.04
CA THR A 392 4.20 14.18 31.69
C THR A 392 4.66 14.08 30.24
N PRO A 393 5.70 13.27 29.92
CA PRO A 393 6.08 13.01 28.53
C PRO A 393 4.95 12.37 27.75
N THR A 394 4.78 12.78 26.49
CA THR A 394 3.82 12.14 25.59
C THR A 394 4.29 10.72 25.27
N LEU A 395 3.51 9.73 25.66
CA LEU A 395 3.78 8.33 25.38
C LEU A 395 3.18 7.94 24.03
N ARG A 396 3.99 7.34 23.16
CA ARG A 396 3.48 6.67 21.95
C ARG A 396 3.02 5.27 22.30
N GLN A 397 1.83 4.91 21.85
CA GLN A 397 1.21 3.62 22.16
C GLN A 397 0.61 3.00 20.91
N HIS A 398 0.64 1.68 20.85
CA HIS A 398 -0.18 0.87 19.93
C HIS A 398 -1.61 0.77 20.49
N HIS A 399 -2.36 1.87 20.44
CA HIS A 399 -3.63 2.03 21.18
C HIS A 399 -4.87 1.66 20.40
N HIS A 400 -4.75 1.44 19.07
CA HIS A 400 -5.90 1.14 18.22
C HIS A 400 -5.62 0.01 17.26
N VAL A 401 -6.55 -0.95 17.18
CA VAL A 401 -6.46 -2.11 16.29
C VAL A 401 -7.50 -2.00 15.18
N ILE A 402 -7.09 -2.25 13.94
CA ILE A 402 -7.93 -2.19 12.73
C ILE A 402 -7.82 -3.50 11.95
N VAL A 403 -8.89 -3.86 11.25
CA VAL A 403 -8.94 -5.01 10.34
C VAL A 403 -9.02 -4.51 8.91
N LEU A 404 -8.15 -5.01 8.05
CA LEU A 404 -7.96 -4.57 6.67
C LEU A 404 -8.07 -5.76 5.72
N LEU A 405 -8.98 -5.67 4.75
CA LEU A 405 -9.20 -6.69 3.72
C LEU A 405 -8.95 -6.04 2.34
N PRO A 406 -7.71 -6.07 1.82
CA PRO A 406 -7.41 -5.58 0.49
C PRO A 406 -7.67 -6.66 -0.55
N TYR A 407 -8.37 -6.33 -1.65
CA TYR A 407 -8.66 -7.25 -2.75
C TYR A 407 -8.88 -6.47 -4.06
N PHE A 408 -8.90 -7.19 -5.17
CA PHE A 408 -9.32 -6.66 -6.45
C PHE A 408 -10.74 -7.14 -6.77
N ASP A 409 -11.60 -6.21 -7.20
CA ASP A 409 -12.97 -6.56 -7.62
C ASP A 409 -12.99 -7.20 -9.03
N SER A 410 -14.18 -7.57 -9.51
CA SER A 410 -14.35 -8.23 -10.82
C SER A 410 -13.75 -7.45 -11.99
N ASP A 411 -13.63 -6.12 -11.85
CA ASP A 411 -13.11 -5.23 -12.88
C ASP A 411 -11.60 -4.95 -12.70
N GLY A 412 -10.96 -5.63 -11.73
CA GLY A 412 -9.56 -5.42 -11.37
C GLY A 412 -9.31 -4.09 -10.64
N ALA A 413 -10.34 -3.43 -10.12
CA ALA A 413 -10.17 -2.23 -9.33
C ALA A 413 -9.82 -2.59 -7.88
N PHE A 414 -8.81 -1.90 -7.34
CA PHE A 414 -8.34 -2.13 -5.98
C PHE A 414 -9.33 -1.62 -4.95
N GLN A 415 -9.69 -2.47 -4.02
CA GLN A 415 -10.59 -2.20 -2.91
C GLN A 415 -9.92 -2.51 -1.58
N VAL A 416 -10.24 -1.74 -0.56
CA VAL A 416 -9.87 -2.06 0.83
C VAL A 416 -11.10 -1.91 1.71
N VAL A 417 -11.52 -3.01 2.32
CA VAL A 417 -12.50 -2.95 3.41
C VAL A 417 -11.75 -2.72 4.72
N VAL A 418 -12.06 -1.60 5.37
CA VAL A 418 -11.48 -1.21 6.65
C VAL A 418 -12.56 -1.35 7.72
N MET A 419 -12.27 -2.09 8.78
CA MET A 419 -13.19 -2.27 9.91
C MET A 419 -12.49 -1.89 11.21
N GLU A 420 -13.19 -1.09 12.00
CA GLU A 420 -12.75 -0.62 13.30
C GLU A 420 -13.88 -0.86 14.29
N ARG A 421 -13.64 -1.67 15.32
CA ARG A 421 -14.70 -2.12 16.25
C ARG A 421 -15.86 -2.72 15.43
N ASN A 422 -17.07 -2.21 15.63
CA ASN A 422 -18.29 -2.61 14.92
C ASN A 422 -18.64 -1.69 13.74
N LEU A 423 -17.67 -0.92 13.20
CA LEU A 423 -17.88 0.04 12.13
C LEU A 423 -17.03 -0.27 10.90
N ARG A 424 -17.63 -0.09 9.71
CA ARG A 424 -16.89 0.02 8.45
C ARG A 424 -16.44 1.46 8.27
N THR A 425 -15.17 1.65 7.97
CA THR A 425 -14.55 2.95 7.71
C THR A 425 -13.76 2.90 6.39
N SER A 426 -12.78 3.75 6.17
CA SER A 426 -12.01 3.81 4.92
C SER A 426 -10.57 4.28 5.16
N ILE A 427 -9.67 3.96 4.23
CA ILE A 427 -8.29 4.46 4.25
C ILE A 427 -8.23 5.99 4.34
N PRO A 428 -8.98 6.78 3.53
CA PRO A 428 -9.00 8.24 3.71
C PRO A 428 -9.44 8.69 5.10
N SER A 429 -10.31 7.93 5.78
CA SER A 429 -10.72 8.24 7.14
C SER A 429 -9.61 7.98 8.16
N LEU A 430 -8.84 6.88 7.99
CA LEU A 430 -7.66 6.60 8.79
C LEU A 430 -6.59 7.67 8.60
N VAL A 431 -6.31 8.05 7.36
CA VAL A 431 -5.31 9.09 7.03
C VAL A 431 -5.70 10.44 7.62
N ARG A 432 -6.99 10.83 7.62
CA ARG A 432 -7.41 12.08 8.29
C ARG A 432 -7.17 12.09 9.79
N ARG A 433 -7.29 10.93 10.45
CA ARG A 433 -7.13 10.83 11.91
C ARG A 433 -5.67 10.58 12.34
N TYR A 434 -4.94 9.81 11.54
CA TYR A 434 -3.63 9.27 11.92
C TYR A 434 -2.56 9.47 10.84
N GLY A 435 -2.74 10.38 9.87
CA GLY A 435 -1.85 10.51 8.71
C GLY A 435 -0.40 10.84 9.04
N SER A 436 -0.14 11.51 10.17
CA SER A 436 1.21 11.79 10.69
C SER A 436 1.80 10.65 11.52
N GLU A 437 1.02 9.58 11.74
CA GLU A 437 1.34 8.49 12.65
C GLU A 437 1.70 7.21 11.88
N TYR A 438 1.92 6.14 12.63
CA TYR A 438 2.39 4.86 12.07
C TYR A 438 1.37 3.74 12.31
N VAL A 439 1.41 2.71 11.48
CA VAL A 439 0.64 1.49 11.64
C VAL A 439 1.55 0.28 11.42
N HIS A 440 1.62 -0.58 12.42
CA HIS A 440 2.25 -1.88 12.29
C HIS A 440 1.24 -2.88 11.76
N LEU A 441 1.61 -3.68 10.75
CA LEU A 441 0.74 -4.70 10.16
C LEU A 441 1.23 -6.09 10.48
N VAL A 442 0.28 -6.98 10.80
CA VAL A 442 0.49 -8.43 10.79
C VAL A 442 -0.39 -9.09 9.77
N ARG A 443 0.07 -10.20 9.20
CA ARG A 443 -0.58 -10.96 8.14
C ARG A 443 -1.39 -12.11 8.74
N ILE A 444 -2.64 -12.26 8.28
CA ILE A 444 -3.54 -13.36 8.59
C ILE A 444 -3.81 -14.13 7.30
N ASP A 445 -3.62 -15.43 7.31
CA ASP A 445 -3.97 -16.32 6.20
C ASP A 445 -5.41 -16.85 6.40
N PRO A 446 -6.41 -16.45 5.58
CA PRO A 446 -7.80 -16.83 5.77
C PRO A 446 -8.16 -18.19 5.13
N ARG A 447 -7.27 -19.18 5.24
CA ARG A 447 -7.52 -20.55 4.79
C ARG A 447 -8.59 -21.22 5.65
N GLY A 448 -9.34 -22.15 5.04
CA GLY A 448 -10.37 -22.90 5.72
C GLY A 448 -11.74 -22.21 5.74
N GLU A 449 -12.61 -22.68 6.62
CA GLU A 449 -13.93 -22.10 6.84
C GLU A 449 -13.82 -20.76 7.57
N PHE A 450 -14.75 -19.83 7.27
CA PHE A 450 -14.90 -18.59 8.01
C PHE A 450 -16.30 -18.49 8.60
N ASP A 451 -16.40 -18.70 9.88
CA ASP A 451 -17.65 -18.55 10.65
C ASP A 451 -17.38 -17.87 12.00
N PRO A 452 -17.50 -16.54 12.08
CA PRO A 452 -17.33 -15.83 13.35
C PRO A 452 -18.31 -16.32 14.42
N PRO A 453 -17.82 -16.57 15.65
CA PRO A 453 -18.67 -17.10 16.72
C PRO A 453 -19.90 -16.21 16.99
N PRO A 454 -21.06 -16.79 17.34
CA PRO A 454 -22.23 -16.02 17.70
C PRO A 454 -21.97 -15.19 18.96
N VAL A 455 -22.40 -13.92 18.93
CA VAL A 455 -22.19 -13.00 20.05
C VAL A 455 -23.40 -13.06 20.99
N PRO A 456 -23.21 -13.42 22.25
CA PRO A 456 -24.30 -13.48 23.24
C PRO A 456 -24.98 -12.09 23.37
N GLY A 457 -26.31 -12.06 23.22
CA GLY A 457 -27.09 -10.81 23.32
C GLY A 457 -26.90 -9.82 22.16
N ALA A 458 -26.36 -10.25 21.01
CA ALA A 458 -26.44 -9.48 19.77
C ALA A 458 -27.91 -9.20 19.43
N ARG A 459 -28.20 -8.00 18.85
CA ARG A 459 -29.59 -7.57 18.54
C ARG A 459 -30.07 -8.17 17.23
#